data_cc724b470015f2b4838a31a644766cf4
#
_entry.id   cc724b470015f2b4838a31a644766cf4
#
_cell.length_a   1.000
_cell.length_b   1.000
_cell.length_c   1.000
_cell.angle_alpha   90.00
_cell.angle_beta   90.00
_cell.angle_gamma   90.00
#
_symmetry.space_group_name_H-M   'P 1'
#
loop_
_entity.id
_entity.type
_entity.pdbx_description
1 polymer ?
#
loop_
_entity_poly.entity_id
_entity_poly.type
_entity_poly.pdbx_seq_one_letter_code
_entity_poly.pdbx_strand_id
1 'polypeptide(L)'
;GLAGLAGTAPARTPTFVDYVSGSCDLNLVVAIDFTGSNGDPRIPGTLHHFSPSGQMNGYEKAITGVGNILAKYDSNQQFPVLGFGAKYGGVVRHCFQVGQQKEVHGVQGILDAYKGVFQTPLTMSGPTVFTEVIAQAAAQARSQQQANPLSYTILLLLTDGAVTDVAATKQALAAVADAPLSIVIVGIGNADFSSMQFLDDFETRSGTNRDVVQFVQFNAHAHDKTSLTRATLEEIPDQLVQFFHRRGILPRPDARAFSTSKIVTESYNADADIDLALNFQDDGEIVLGDANEGYIDNSYEAGVGGLQVLPPPGAP
;
A
#
# COMPACT_ATOMS: atom_id res chain seq x y z
N GLY A 1 45.37 43.07 11.88
CA GLY A 1 44.60 42.25 10.97
C GLY A 1 43.51 41.53 11.71
N LEU A 2 42.28 42.04 11.68
CA LEU A 2 41.08 41.38 12.19
C LEU A 2 40.59 40.42 11.09
N ALA A 3 40.89 39.12 11.23
CA ALA A 3 40.24 38.09 10.43
C ALA A 3 38.82 37.90 10.93
N GLY A 4 37.83 38.33 10.14
CA GLY A 4 36.43 38.14 10.43
C GLY A 4 36.09 36.65 10.49
N LEU A 5 35.61 36.19 11.64
CA LEU A 5 34.90 34.93 11.79
C LEU A 5 33.57 35.10 11.04
N ALA A 6 33.52 34.62 9.79
CA ALA A 6 32.27 34.40 9.11
C ALA A 6 31.53 33.30 9.87
N GLY A 7 30.60 33.71 10.74
CA GLY A 7 29.68 32.81 11.39
C GLY A 7 28.85 32.12 10.30
N THR A 8 29.09 30.85 10.06
CA THR A 8 28.20 30.02 9.26
C THR A 8 26.86 29.99 10.00
N ALA A 9 25.82 30.54 9.38
CA ALA A 9 24.47 30.39 9.88
C ALA A 9 24.22 28.91 10.15
N PRO A 10 23.50 28.52 11.23
CA PRO A 10 23.20 27.14 11.50
C PRO A 10 22.48 26.56 10.29
N ALA A 11 23.07 25.48 9.73
CA ALA A 11 22.46 24.79 8.58
C ALA A 11 21.05 24.37 8.98
N ARG A 12 20.01 24.82 8.26
CA ARG A 12 18.62 24.44 8.53
C ARG A 12 18.48 22.92 8.37
N THR A 13 17.64 22.29 9.19
CA THR A 13 17.28 20.88 9.02
C THR A 13 16.64 20.70 7.65
N PRO A 14 17.08 19.72 6.84
CA PRO A 14 16.45 19.42 5.56
C PRO A 14 14.98 19.02 5.74
N THR A 15 14.15 19.42 4.78
CA THR A 15 12.73 19.05 4.71
C THR A 15 12.54 17.84 3.81
N PHE A 16 11.34 17.25 3.82
CA PHE A 16 10.93 16.20 2.89
C PHE A 16 11.18 16.61 1.42
N VAL A 17 10.79 17.84 1.06
CA VAL A 17 10.99 18.37 -0.30
C VAL A 17 12.47 18.44 -0.65
N ASP A 18 13.36 18.79 0.28
CA ASP A 18 14.80 18.80 0.03
C ASP A 18 15.33 17.39 -0.29
N TYR A 19 14.81 16.34 0.36
CA TYR A 19 15.18 14.94 0.07
C TYR A 19 14.63 14.48 -1.28
N VAL A 20 13.34 14.68 -1.55
CA VAL A 20 12.71 14.25 -2.81
C VAL A 20 13.31 14.98 -4.00
N SER A 21 13.52 16.31 -3.91
CA SER A 21 14.21 17.09 -4.92
C SER A 21 15.71 16.76 -4.99
N GLY A 22 16.29 16.28 -3.89
CA GLY A 22 17.69 15.90 -3.70
C GLY A 22 18.03 14.48 -4.18
N SER A 23 17.26 13.92 -5.10
CA SER A 23 17.45 12.57 -5.65
C SER A 23 17.32 11.44 -4.60
N CYS A 24 16.45 11.61 -3.62
CA CYS A 24 15.97 10.50 -2.81
C CYS A 24 15.19 9.54 -3.72
N ASP A 25 15.59 8.28 -3.73
CA ASP A 25 14.94 7.22 -4.47
C ASP A 25 13.84 6.61 -3.60
N LEU A 26 12.60 6.98 -3.88
CA LEU A 26 11.43 6.44 -3.19
C LEU A 26 10.91 5.22 -3.94
N ASN A 27 10.76 4.12 -3.22
CA ASN A 27 10.32 2.83 -3.77
C ASN A 27 9.01 2.43 -3.11
N LEU A 28 8.04 1.98 -3.90
CA LEU A 28 6.77 1.48 -3.42
C LEU A 28 6.73 -0.05 -3.47
N VAL A 29 6.30 -0.67 -2.37
CA VAL A 29 5.97 -2.11 -2.29
C VAL A 29 4.50 -2.21 -1.89
N VAL A 30 3.74 -3.06 -2.56
CA VAL A 30 2.31 -3.26 -2.26
C VAL A 30 2.10 -4.64 -1.67
N ALA A 31 1.36 -4.75 -0.57
CA ALA A 31 0.94 -6.01 0.04
C ALA A 31 -0.58 -6.09 0.13
N ILE A 32 -1.17 -7.18 -0.32
CA ILE A 32 -2.62 -7.38 -0.46
C ILE A 32 -3.07 -8.55 0.40
N ASP A 33 -4.15 -8.33 1.15
CA ASP A 33 -4.79 -9.31 2.00
C ASP A 33 -5.66 -10.27 1.20
N PHE A 34 -5.37 -11.58 1.28
CA PHE A 34 -6.16 -12.66 0.71
C PHE A 34 -6.73 -13.58 1.79
N THR A 35 -7.01 -13.05 2.98
CA THR A 35 -7.67 -13.82 4.04
C THR A 35 -9.15 -14.07 3.72
N GLY A 36 -9.69 -15.13 4.29
CA GLY A 36 -11.07 -15.58 4.02
C GLY A 36 -12.15 -14.63 4.50
N SER A 37 -11.84 -13.67 5.39
CA SER A 37 -12.74 -12.60 5.84
C SER A 37 -13.20 -11.69 4.70
N ASN A 38 -12.41 -11.56 3.64
CA ASN A 38 -12.76 -10.81 2.42
C ASN A 38 -13.95 -11.41 1.65
N GLY A 39 -14.35 -12.64 1.96
CA GLY A 39 -15.43 -13.37 1.29
C GLY A 39 -15.01 -14.02 -0.04
N ASP A 40 -15.87 -14.89 -0.59
CA ASP A 40 -15.60 -15.58 -1.85
C ASP A 40 -15.68 -14.57 -3.02
N PRO A 41 -14.62 -14.39 -3.81
CA PRO A 41 -14.58 -13.40 -4.90
C PRO A 41 -15.60 -13.66 -6.03
N ARG A 42 -16.20 -14.87 -6.07
CA ARG A 42 -17.28 -15.23 -7.01
C ARG A 42 -18.63 -14.68 -6.59
N ILE A 43 -18.78 -14.28 -5.33
CA ILE A 43 -20.05 -13.80 -4.76
C ILE A 43 -20.09 -12.27 -4.85
N PRO A 44 -21.12 -11.68 -5.50
CA PRO A 44 -21.30 -10.23 -5.53
C PRO A 44 -21.38 -9.63 -4.12
N GLY A 45 -20.76 -8.46 -3.93
CA GLY A 45 -20.73 -7.76 -2.64
C GLY A 45 -19.57 -8.16 -1.73
N THR A 46 -18.78 -9.18 -2.04
CA THR A 46 -17.53 -9.48 -1.33
C THR A 46 -16.41 -8.55 -1.79
N LEU A 47 -15.38 -8.35 -0.94
CA LEU A 47 -14.39 -7.30 -1.15
C LEU A 47 -13.47 -7.54 -2.37
N HIS A 48 -13.27 -8.79 -2.77
CA HIS A 48 -12.52 -9.16 -3.97
C HIS A 48 -13.39 -9.48 -5.18
N HIS A 49 -14.70 -9.27 -5.12
CA HIS A 49 -15.56 -9.55 -6.26
C HIS A 49 -15.28 -8.60 -7.43
N PHE A 50 -14.98 -9.17 -8.60
CA PHE A 50 -14.83 -8.39 -9.83
C PHE A 50 -16.18 -8.31 -10.55
N SER A 51 -16.76 -7.11 -10.57
CA SER A 51 -18.08 -6.89 -11.19
C SER A 51 -18.00 -7.06 -12.72
N PRO A 52 -18.92 -7.83 -13.33
CA PRO A 52 -19.04 -7.90 -14.80
C PRO A 52 -19.36 -6.55 -15.44
N SER A 53 -19.93 -5.61 -14.70
CA SER A 53 -20.21 -4.25 -15.18
C SER A 53 -18.97 -3.34 -15.23
N GLY A 54 -17.81 -3.82 -14.75
CA GLY A 54 -16.59 -3.04 -14.66
C GLY A 54 -16.50 -2.11 -13.44
N GLN A 55 -17.49 -2.15 -12.54
CA GLN A 55 -17.43 -1.39 -11.28
C GLN A 55 -16.30 -1.94 -10.42
N MET A 56 -15.40 -1.06 -9.96
CA MET A 56 -14.24 -1.42 -9.13
C MET A 56 -14.69 -1.89 -7.74
N ASN A 57 -14.08 -2.97 -7.26
CA ASN A 57 -14.20 -3.39 -5.87
C ASN A 57 -13.37 -2.50 -4.92
N GLY A 58 -13.47 -2.74 -3.59
CA GLY A 58 -12.78 -1.95 -2.58
C GLY A 58 -11.26 -1.94 -2.74
N TYR A 59 -10.67 -3.09 -3.09
CA TYR A 59 -9.22 -3.19 -3.32
C TYR A 59 -8.78 -2.48 -4.59
N GLU A 60 -9.51 -2.62 -5.69
CA GLU A 60 -9.23 -1.89 -6.93
C GLU A 60 -9.25 -0.37 -6.71
N LYS A 61 -10.28 0.12 -5.97
CA LYS A 61 -10.38 1.55 -5.60
C LYS A 61 -9.21 2.01 -4.75
N ALA A 62 -8.83 1.24 -3.72
CA ALA A 62 -7.71 1.59 -2.84
C ALA A 62 -6.36 1.53 -3.57
N ILE A 63 -6.12 0.51 -4.40
CA ILE A 63 -4.92 0.41 -5.24
C ILE A 63 -4.83 1.63 -6.17
N THR A 64 -5.93 2.01 -6.82
CA THR A 64 -5.95 3.16 -7.72
C THR A 64 -5.79 4.47 -6.94
N GLY A 65 -6.58 4.69 -5.90
CA GLY A 65 -6.57 5.94 -5.12
C GLY A 65 -5.25 6.15 -4.39
N VAL A 66 -4.92 5.25 -3.46
CA VAL A 66 -3.71 5.37 -2.63
C VAL A 66 -2.45 5.06 -3.44
N GLY A 67 -2.50 4.05 -4.32
CA GLY A 67 -1.39 3.69 -5.19
C GLY A 67 -0.95 4.85 -6.07
N ASN A 68 -1.88 5.57 -6.71
CA ASN A 68 -1.54 6.75 -7.53
C ASN A 68 -0.95 7.91 -6.71
N ILE A 69 -1.38 8.09 -5.45
CA ILE A 69 -0.78 9.10 -4.56
C ILE A 69 0.69 8.77 -4.31
N LEU A 70 0.99 7.52 -3.93
CA LEU A 70 2.34 7.09 -3.56
C LEU A 70 3.25 6.90 -4.77
N ALA A 71 2.73 6.37 -5.88
CA ALA A 71 3.48 6.16 -7.12
C ALA A 71 4.07 7.45 -7.71
N LYS A 72 3.51 8.62 -7.40
CA LYS A 72 4.07 9.92 -7.83
C LYS A 72 5.49 10.17 -7.33
N TYR A 73 5.86 9.53 -6.24
CA TYR A 73 7.17 9.68 -5.61
C TYR A 73 8.17 8.59 -6.04
N ASP A 74 7.72 7.54 -6.72
CA ASP A 74 8.56 6.47 -7.23
C ASP A 74 9.03 6.80 -8.65
N SER A 75 10.35 6.87 -8.84
CA SER A 75 10.95 7.36 -10.10
C SER A 75 10.93 6.32 -11.23
N ASN A 76 10.97 5.03 -10.89
CA ASN A 76 11.07 3.95 -11.88
C ASN A 76 9.74 3.25 -12.17
N GLN A 77 8.71 3.49 -11.35
CA GLN A 77 7.36 2.93 -11.47
C GLN A 77 7.35 1.38 -11.52
N GLN A 78 8.33 0.73 -10.86
CA GLN A 78 8.46 -0.72 -10.79
C GLN A 78 8.10 -1.19 -9.38
N PHE A 79 6.96 -1.86 -9.25
CA PHE A 79 6.37 -2.18 -7.95
C PHE A 79 6.36 -3.68 -7.67
N PRO A 80 7.08 -4.16 -6.63
CA PRO A 80 6.83 -5.48 -6.08
C PRO A 80 5.43 -5.57 -5.50
N VAL A 81 4.69 -6.63 -5.86
CA VAL A 81 3.37 -6.89 -5.31
C VAL A 81 3.41 -8.20 -4.53
N LEU A 82 3.07 -8.11 -3.26
CA LEU A 82 3.05 -9.21 -2.30
C LEU A 82 1.61 -9.53 -1.89
N GLY A 83 1.38 -10.76 -1.48
CA GLY A 83 0.13 -11.19 -0.88
C GLY A 83 0.35 -11.92 0.43
N PHE A 84 -0.68 -11.98 1.26
CA PHE A 84 -0.67 -12.74 2.51
C PHE A 84 -2.05 -13.35 2.80
N GLY A 85 -2.09 -14.33 3.71
CA GLY A 85 -3.33 -14.93 4.19
C GLY A 85 -3.97 -15.94 3.23
N ALA A 86 -3.24 -16.52 2.29
CA ALA A 86 -3.75 -17.50 1.35
C ALA A 86 -3.01 -18.83 1.39
N LYS A 87 -3.64 -19.88 0.86
CA LYS A 87 -3.05 -21.19 0.65
C LYS A 87 -2.65 -21.39 -0.79
N TYR A 88 -1.44 -21.92 -0.96
CA TYR A 88 -0.94 -22.50 -2.19
C TYR A 88 -0.47 -23.92 -1.92
N GLY A 89 -0.99 -24.90 -2.67
CA GLY A 89 -0.65 -26.30 -2.43
C GLY A 89 -0.98 -26.80 -1.01
N GLY A 90 -2.05 -26.28 -0.39
CA GLY A 90 -2.48 -26.64 0.95
C GLY A 90 -1.72 -25.96 2.10
N VAL A 91 -0.68 -25.18 1.82
CA VAL A 91 0.12 -24.45 2.81
C VAL A 91 -0.30 -22.97 2.87
N VAL A 92 -0.62 -22.47 4.07
CA VAL A 92 -0.88 -21.05 4.30
C VAL A 92 0.43 -20.28 4.18
N ARG A 93 0.38 -19.17 3.43
CA ARG A 93 1.51 -18.26 3.25
C ARG A 93 1.11 -16.86 3.67
N HIS A 94 1.99 -16.21 4.41
CA HIS A 94 1.82 -14.82 4.85
C HIS A 94 2.77 -13.85 4.17
N CYS A 95 3.52 -14.33 3.16
CA CYS A 95 4.26 -13.50 2.20
C CYS A 95 4.48 -14.31 0.92
N PHE A 96 3.90 -13.88 -0.19
CA PHE A 96 4.12 -14.49 -1.50
C PHE A 96 4.01 -13.43 -2.59
N GLN A 97 4.67 -13.69 -3.73
CA GLN A 97 4.60 -12.81 -4.88
C GLN A 97 3.20 -12.86 -5.53
N VAL A 98 2.63 -11.71 -5.82
CA VAL A 98 1.40 -11.54 -6.60
C VAL A 98 1.79 -11.16 -8.03
N GLY A 99 1.31 -11.95 -9.01
CA GLY A 99 1.71 -11.79 -10.40
C GLY A 99 2.90 -12.67 -10.80
N GLN A 100 3.16 -12.71 -12.10
CA GLN A 100 4.20 -13.58 -12.68
C GLN A 100 5.60 -12.96 -12.60
N GLN A 101 5.69 -11.63 -12.57
CA GLN A 101 6.95 -10.89 -12.51
C GLN A 101 7.25 -10.44 -11.09
N LYS A 102 8.54 -10.29 -10.78
CA LYS A 102 8.99 -9.81 -9.48
C LYS A 102 8.51 -8.39 -9.20
N GLU A 103 8.43 -7.58 -10.23
CA GLU A 103 7.98 -6.19 -10.20
C GLU A 103 7.04 -5.95 -11.39
N VAL A 104 6.03 -5.12 -11.20
CA VAL A 104 5.07 -4.73 -12.22
C VAL A 104 5.17 -3.24 -12.50
N HIS A 105 4.82 -2.81 -13.72
CA HIS A 105 4.94 -1.41 -14.10
C HIS A 105 3.66 -0.63 -13.83
N GLY A 106 3.77 0.45 -13.07
CA GLY A 106 2.68 1.39 -12.81
C GLY A 106 1.55 0.79 -11.96
N VAL A 107 0.60 1.62 -11.60
CA VAL A 107 -0.58 1.19 -10.82
C VAL A 107 -1.45 0.20 -11.61
N GLN A 108 -1.52 0.34 -12.93
CA GLN A 108 -2.23 -0.62 -13.78
C GLN A 108 -1.59 -2.02 -13.69
N GLY A 109 -0.26 -2.11 -13.66
CA GLY A 109 0.44 -3.39 -13.47
C GLY A 109 0.12 -4.04 -12.13
N ILE A 110 -0.07 -3.25 -11.05
CA ILE A 110 -0.54 -3.75 -9.75
C ILE A 110 -1.95 -4.32 -9.87
N LEU A 111 -2.87 -3.61 -10.54
CA LEU A 111 -4.23 -4.06 -10.76
C LEU A 111 -4.29 -5.36 -11.58
N ASP A 112 -3.47 -5.47 -12.62
CA ASP A 112 -3.41 -6.65 -13.48
C ASP A 112 -2.86 -7.87 -12.71
N ALA A 113 -1.82 -7.68 -11.90
CA ALA A 113 -1.28 -8.72 -11.03
C ALA A 113 -2.30 -9.16 -9.98
N TYR A 114 -3.00 -8.21 -9.35
CA TYR A 114 -4.07 -8.46 -8.39
C TYR A 114 -5.22 -9.28 -8.99
N LYS A 115 -5.70 -8.90 -10.18
CA LYS A 115 -6.75 -9.67 -10.89
C LYS A 115 -6.27 -11.05 -11.31
N GLY A 116 -5.04 -11.11 -11.81
CA GLY A 116 -4.44 -12.36 -12.34
C GLY A 116 -4.23 -13.42 -11.26
N VAL A 117 -4.01 -13.04 -10.00
CA VAL A 117 -3.77 -14.00 -8.91
C VAL A 117 -4.96 -14.93 -8.65
N PHE A 118 -6.20 -14.46 -8.90
CA PHE A 118 -7.41 -15.26 -8.77
C PHE A 118 -7.59 -16.31 -9.88
N GLN A 119 -6.77 -16.27 -10.93
CA GLN A 119 -6.70 -17.31 -11.96
C GLN A 119 -5.68 -18.41 -11.63
N THR A 120 -4.96 -18.26 -10.51
CA THR A 120 -4.03 -19.26 -9.98
C THR A 120 -4.76 -20.16 -8.96
N PRO A 121 -4.17 -21.30 -8.53
CA PRO A 121 -4.77 -22.17 -7.52
C PRO A 121 -4.68 -21.58 -6.08
N LEU A 122 -4.86 -20.26 -5.96
CA LEU A 122 -4.96 -19.57 -4.69
C LEU A 122 -6.26 -19.94 -3.99
N THR A 123 -6.16 -20.28 -2.71
CA THR A 123 -7.33 -20.44 -1.82
C THR A 123 -7.20 -19.45 -0.69
N MET A 124 -8.15 -18.53 -0.58
CA MET A 124 -8.21 -17.57 0.52
C MET A 124 -8.30 -18.33 1.86
N SER A 125 -7.57 -17.84 2.87
CA SER A 125 -7.43 -18.56 4.15
C SER A 125 -7.33 -17.57 5.32
N GLY A 126 -6.39 -17.71 6.18
CA GLY A 126 -6.09 -16.93 7.39
C GLY A 126 -5.06 -17.67 8.23
N PRO A 127 -4.66 -17.09 9.34
CA PRO A 127 -5.08 -15.82 9.93
C PRO A 127 -4.51 -14.57 9.21
N THR A 128 -4.96 -13.35 9.62
CA THR A 128 -4.40 -12.07 9.15
C THR A 128 -3.08 -11.81 9.88
N VAL A 129 -1.96 -11.94 9.17
CA VAL A 129 -0.59 -11.82 9.71
C VAL A 129 0.24 -10.91 8.81
N PHE A 130 0.80 -9.84 9.39
CA PHE A 130 1.60 -8.84 8.68
C PHE A 130 3.11 -9.04 8.81
N THR A 131 3.55 -9.85 9.77
CA THR A 131 4.97 -9.95 10.18
C THR A 131 5.90 -10.31 9.03
N GLU A 132 5.49 -11.23 8.15
CA GLU A 132 6.34 -11.70 7.04
C GLU A 132 6.44 -10.64 5.92
N VAL A 133 5.35 -9.97 5.54
CA VAL A 133 5.39 -8.92 4.52
C VAL A 133 6.14 -7.69 5.02
N ILE A 134 6.01 -7.34 6.30
CA ILE A 134 6.79 -6.26 6.94
C ILE A 134 8.29 -6.60 6.90
N ALA A 135 8.67 -7.81 7.32
CA ALA A 135 10.06 -8.25 7.31
C ALA A 135 10.65 -8.27 5.89
N GLN A 136 9.88 -8.74 4.90
CA GLN A 136 10.30 -8.77 3.50
C GLN A 136 10.51 -7.35 2.94
N ALA A 137 9.58 -6.43 3.19
CA ALA A 137 9.70 -5.03 2.76
C ALA A 137 10.92 -4.34 3.41
N ALA A 138 11.15 -4.58 4.70
CA ALA A 138 12.31 -4.03 5.41
C ALA A 138 13.64 -4.60 4.89
N ALA A 139 13.69 -5.90 4.58
CA ALA A 139 14.88 -6.52 3.99
C ALA A 139 15.19 -5.91 2.61
N GLN A 140 14.17 -5.72 1.77
CA GLN A 140 14.32 -5.05 0.48
C GLN A 140 14.78 -3.60 0.65
N ALA A 141 14.17 -2.83 1.55
CA ALA A 141 14.53 -1.45 1.83
C ALA A 141 15.99 -1.31 2.26
N ARG A 142 16.46 -2.17 3.16
CA ARG A 142 17.88 -2.21 3.59
C ARG A 142 18.82 -2.55 2.42
N SER A 143 18.45 -3.50 1.57
CA SER A 143 19.24 -3.86 0.39
C SER A 143 19.34 -2.72 -0.61
N GLN A 144 18.23 -2.01 -0.87
CA GLN A 144 18.20 -0.84 -1.75
C GLN A 144 19.05 0.31 -1.18
N GLN A 145 18.98 0.54 0.14
CA GLN A 145 19.80 1.58 0.79
C GLN A 145 21.30 1.26 0.75
N GLN A 146 21.69 0.00 0.80
CA GLN A 146 23.09 -0.39 0.61
C GLN A 146 23.63 -0.01 -0.78
N ALA A 147 22.77 -0.11 -1.81
CA ALA A 147 23.11 0.28 -3.17
C ALA A 147 23.03 1.80 -3.38
N ASN A 148 22.05 2.46 -2.77
CA ASN A 148 21.84 3.91 -2.81
C ASN A 148 21.49 4.43 -1.40
N PRO A 149 22.42 5.14 -0.71
CA PRO A 149 22.18 5.66 0.64
C PRO A 149 20.95 6.57 0.78
N LEU A 150 20.50 7.20 -0.32
CA LEU A 150 19.28 8.02 -0.40
C LEU A 150 18.08 7.22 -0.89
N SER A 151 18.06 5.91 -0.71
CA SER A 151 16.88 5.07 -0.99
C SER A 151 16.00 4.94 0.24
N TYR A 152 14.68 5.07 0.04
CA TYR A 152 13.66 4.91 1.07
C TYR A 152 12.46 4.15 0.50
N THR A 153 11.86 3.28 1.28
CA THR A 153 10.76 2.42 0.82
C THR A 153 9.47 2.78 1.54
N ILE A 154 8.36 2.72 0.82
CA ILE A 154 7.00 2.79 1.37
C ILE A 154 6.35 1.44 1.13
N LEU A 155 5.89 0.78 2.20
CA LEU A 155 5.04 -0.41 2.11
C LEU A 155 3.57 0.03 2.21
N LEU A 156 2.82 -0.15 1.13
CA LEU A 156 1.36 -0.02 1.12
C LEU A 156 0.75 -1.39 1.43
N LEU A 157 0.13 -1.54 2.59
CA LEU A 157 -0.51 -2.77 3.04
C LEU A 157 -2.02 -2.59 3.05
N LEU A 158 -2.72 -3.37 2.23
CA LEU A 158 -4.18 -3.33 2.08
C LEU A 158 -4.81 -4.53 2.79
N THR A 159 -5.74 -4.29 3.72
CA THR A 159 -6.38 -5.33 4.55
C THR A 159 -7.85 -5.04 4.83
N ASP A 160 -8.67 -6.07 4.98
CA ASP A 160 -10.10 -5.95 5.31
C ASP A 160 -10.37 -6.03 6.83
N GLY A 161 -9.36 -6.27 7.64
CA GLY A 161 -9.56 -6.51 9.06
C GLY A 161 -8.34 -6.29 9.92
N ALA A 162 -8.56 -6.44 11.21
CA ALA A 162 -7.52 -6.32 12.20
C ALA A 162 -6.55 -7.49 12.16
N VAL A 163 -5.29 -7.22 12.47
CA VAL A 163 -4.26 -8.24 12.62
C VAL A 163 -4.61 -9.21 13.76
N THR A 164 -4.39 -10.49 13.52
CA THR A 164 -4.75 -11.55 14.48
C THR A 164 -3.87 -11.53 15.73
N ASP A 165 -2.56 -11.26 15.58
CA ASP A 165 -1.61 -11.17 16.68
C ASP A 165 -1.00 -9.76 16.77
N VAL A 166 -1.59 -8.94 17.63
CA VAL A 166 -1.12 -7.57 17.91
C VAL A 166 0.28 -7.57 18.52
N ALA A 167 0.59 -8.53 19.40
CA ALA A 167 1.89 -8.56 20.08
C ALA A 167 3.02 -8.90 19.09
N ALA A 168 2.83 -9.91 18.23
CA ALA A 168 3.78 -10.24 17.18
C ALA A 168 3.94 -9.10 16.16
N THR A 169 2.85 -8.41 15.82
CA THR A 169 2.90 -7.24 14.92
C THR A 169 3.71 -6.10 15.54
N LYS A 170 3.50 -5.77 16.81
CA LYS A 170 4.30 -4.76 17.54
C LYS A 170 5.79 -5.12 17.56
N GLN A 171 6.12 -6.39 17.79
CA GLN A 171 7.51 -6.85 17.74
C GLN A 171 8.12 -6.72 16.35
N ALA A 172 7.38 -7.07 15.30
CA ALA A 172 7.82 -6.90 13.92
C ALA A 172 8.08 -5.42 13.57
N LEU A 173 7.17 -4.52 13.96
CA LEU A 173 7.34 -3.08 13.77
C LEU A 173 8.56 -2.54 14.50
N ALA A 174 8.76 -2.93 15.76
CA ALA A 174 9.94 -2.56 16.53
C ALA A 174 11.24 -3.05 15.87
N ALA A 175 11.25 -4.26 15.30
CA ALA A 175 12.40 -4.85 14.62
C ALA A 175 12.76 -4.16 13.30
N VAL A 176 11.83 -3.40 12.70
CA VAL A 176 12.07 -2.68 11.44
C VAL A 176 12.16 -1.17 11.60
N ALA A 177 12.06 -0.65 12.81
CA ALA A 177 12.09 0.80 13.10
C ALA A 177 13.40 1.48 12.66
N ASP A 178 14.48 0.74 12.48
CA ASP A 178 15.77 1.21 11.96
C ASP A 178 15.88 1.11 10.43
N ALA A 179 14.94 0.49 9.75
CA ALA A 179 14.94 0.37 8.29
C ALA A 179 14.54 1.69 7.59
N PRO A 180 15.00 1.93 6.35
CA PRO A 180 14.55 3.06 5.53
C PRO A 180 13.14 2.79 4.97
N LEU A 181 12.16 2.72 5.87
CA LEU A 181 10.82 2.22 5.59
C LEU A 181 9.77 3.05 6.30
N SER A 182 8.69 3.35 5.59
CA SER A 182 7.37 3.71 6.14
C SER A 182 6.34 2.67 5.73
N ILE A 183 5.35 2.43 6.57
CA ILE A 183 4.28 1.45 6.35
C ILE A 183 2.94 2.19 6.41
N VAL A 184 2.22 2.20 5.29
CA VAL A 184 0.84 2.71 5.23
C VAL A 184 -0.09 1.52 5.21
N ILE A 185 -0.83 1.31 6.28
CA ILE A 185 -1.84 0.27 6.38
C ILE A 185 -3.19 0.88 6.03
N VAL A 186 -3.84 0.35 5.01
CA VAL A 186 -5.15 0.82 4.55
C VAL A 186 -6.21 -0.22 4.86
N GLY A 187 -7.16 0.15 5.72
CA GLY A 187 -8.33 -0.67 6.04
C GLY A 187 -9.41 -0.52 4.98
N ILE A 188 -9.80 -1.64 4.37
CA ILE A 188 -10.77 -1.71 3.27
C ILE A 188 -12.08 -2.31 3.77
N GLY A 189 -13.20 -1.76 3.33
CA GLY A 189 -14.52 -2.19 3.78
C GLY A 189 -14.96 -1.52 5.08
N ASN A 190 -15.96 -2.14 5.73
CA ASN A 190 -16.63 -1.57 6.90
C ASN A 190 -16.36 -2.35 8.20
N ALA A 191 -15.25 -3.08 8.26
CA ALA A 191 -14.86 -3.79 9.47
C ALA A 191 -14.57 -2.81 10.64
N ASP A 192 -14.65 -3.31 11.86
CA ASP A 192 -14.20 -2.57 13.03
C ASP A 192 -12.68 -2.59 13.11
N PHE A 193 -12.06 -1.46 12.79
CA PHE A 193 -10.60 -1.28 12.86
C PHE A 193 -10.14 -0.67 14.21
N SER A 194 -11.01 -0.57 15.22
CA SER A 194 -10.65 0.03 16.51
C SER A 194 -9.45 -0.64 17.18
N SER A 195 -9.31 -1.96 16.98
CA SER A 195 -8.15 -2.71 17.47
C SER A 195 -6.85 -2.40 16.72
N MET A 196 -6.90 -1.66 15.61
CA MET A 196 -5.73 -1.21 14.83
C MET A 196 -5.25 0.20 15.23
N GLN A 197 -6.02 0.92 16.06
CA GLN A 197 -5.65 2.27 16.54
C GLN A 197 -4.33 2.31 17.30
N PHE A 198 -3.91 1.16 17.88
CA PHE A 198 -2.58 1.06 18.50
C PHE A 198 -1.43 1.34 17.53
N LEU A 199 -1.68 1.24 16.23
CA LEU A 199 -0.67 1.50 15.19
C LEU A 199 -0.36 2.99 15.09
N ASP A 200 -1.37 3.86 15.23
CA ASP A 200 -1.20 5.31 15.24
C ASP A 200 -0.54 5.80 16.54
N ASP A 201 -0.74 5.06 17.64
CA ASP A 201 -0.16 5.36 18.95
C ASP A 201 1.17 4.61 19.20
N PHE A 202 1.76 4.00 18.19
CA PHE A 202 2.96 3.18 18.32
C PHE A 202 4.23 4.03 18.52
N GLU A 203 4.11 5.14 19.22
CA GLU A 203 5.26 5.79 19.84
C GLU A 203 5.84 4.82 20.86
N THR A 204 6.99 4.27 20.54
CA THR A 204 7.70 3.41 21.48
C THR A 204 8.01 4.19 22.73
N ARG A 205 7.41 3.77 23.84
CA ARG A 205 7.67 4.29 25.20
C ARG A 205 9.14 4.27 25.62
N SER A 206 10.02 3.79 24.77
CA SER A 206 11.46 3.72 25.00
C SER A 206 12.28 4.87 24.39
N GLY A 207 11.65 5.83 23.70
CA GLY A 207 12.34 7.03 23.16
C GLY A 207 13.42 6.77 22.10
N THR A 208 13.70 5.52 21.76
CA THR A 208 14.78 5.13 20.84
C THR A 208 14.29 4.65 19.46
N ASN A 209 13.04 4.25 19.35
CA ASN A 209 12.50 3.76 18.08
C ASN A 209 11.71 4.86 17.37
N ARG A 210 11.88 4.90 16.07
CA ARG A 210 11.12 5.77 15.15
C ARG A 210 9.74 5.16 14.94
N ASP A 211 8.71 5.96 14.89
CA ASP A 211 7.45 5.57 14.31
C ASP A 211 7.62 5.30 12.81
N VAL A 212 7.05 4.21 12.32
CA VAL A 212 7.17 3.76 10.94
C VAL A 212 5.83 3.41 10.31
N VAL A 213 4.72 3.55 11.04
CA VAL A 213 3.40 3.09 10.62
C VAL A 213 2.41 4.23 10.62
N GLN A 214 1.52 4.22 9.64
CA GLN A 214 0.35 5.05 9.56
C GLN A 214 -0.85 4.17 9.19
N PHE A 215 -1.98 4.35 9.86
CA PHE A 215 -3.23 3.65 9.54
C PHE A 215 -4.21 4.60 8.84
N VAL A 216 -4.80 4.13 7.74
CA VAL A 216 -5.81 4.87 6.96
C VAL A 216 -7.04 4.01 6.77
N GLN A 217 -8.17 4.44 7.29
CA GLN A 217 -9.45 3.79 6.98
C GLN A 217 -9.97 4.32 5.64
N PHE A 218 -9.90 3.50 4.59
CA PHE A 218 -10.17 3.93 3.21
C PHE A 218 -11.54 4.59 3.05
N ASN A 219 -12.61 3.95 3.55
CA ASN A 219 -13.98 4.44 3.40
C ASN A 219 -14.23 5.80 4.08
N ALA A 220 -13.45 6.15 5.11
CA ALA A 220 -13.58 7.46 5.77
C ALA A 220 -13.10 8.63 4.88
N HIS A 221 -12.23 8.35 3.90
CA HIS A 221 -11.57 9.36 3.05
C HIS A 221 -11.88 9.18 1.56
N ALA A 222 -12.48 8.07 1.13
CA ALA A 222 -12.66 7.71 -0.29
C ALA A 222 -13.56 8.68 -1.07
N HIS A 223 -14.36 9.48 -0.39
CA HIS A 223 -15.28 10.46 -1.00
C HIS A 223 -14.63 11.83 -1.27
N ASP A 224 -13.42 12.07 -0.77
CA ASP A 224 -12.68 13.32 -0.95
C ASP A 224 -11.19 13.03 -1.18
N LYS A 225 -10.73 13.33 -2.39
CA LYS A 225 -9.35 13.15 -2.81
C LYS A 225 -8.35 13.90 -1.92
N THR A 226 -8.68 15.12 -1.50
CA THR A 226 -7.82 15.92 -0.63
C THR A 226 -7.69 15.25 0.74
N SER A 227 -8.81 14.75 1.28
CA SER A 227 -8.84 14.00 2.54
C SER A 227 -8.02 12.71 2.44
N LEU A 228 -8.20 11.93 1.35
CA LEU A 228 -7.44 10.70 1.12
C LEU A 228 -5.94 10.98 0.97
N THR A 229 -5.56 12.01 0.21
CA THR A 229 -4.15 12.40 0.03
C THR A 229 -3.53 12.82 1.36
N ARG A 230 -4.23 13.64 2.15
CA ARG A 230 -3.75 14.06 3.47
C ARG A 230 -3.56 12.84 4.37
N ALA A 231 -4.58 11.99 4.51
CA ALA A 231 -4.51 10.80 5.36
C ALA A 231 -3.40 9.85 4.94
N THR A 232 -3.15 9.69 3.62
CA THR A 232 -2.08 8.80 3.11
C THR A 232 -0.68 9.33 3.38
N LEU A 233 -0.49 10.66 3.32
CA LEU A 233 0.83 11.30 3.39
C LEU A 233 1.13 11.97 4.73
N GLU A 234 0.26 11.84 5.74
CA GLU A 234 0.33 12.60 6.98
C GLU A 234 1.67 12.45 7.70
N GLU A 235 2.18 11.23 7.81
CA GLU A 235 3.38 10.93 8.59
C GLU A 235 4.62 10.61 7.75
N ILE A 236 4.44 10.18 6.49
CA ILE A 236 5.56 9.76 5.62
C ILE A 236 6.67 10.83 5.54
N PRO A 237 6.36 12.13 5.34
CA PRO A 237 7.38 13.17 5.27
C PRO A 237 8.26 13.25 6.52
N ASP A 238 7.66 13.23 7.69
CA ASP A 238 8.38 13.33 8.96
C ASP A 238 9.17 12.05 9.25
N GLN A 239 8.60 10.89 8.98
CA GLN A 239 9.25 9.59 9.14
C GLN A 239 10.51 9.49 8.26
N LEU A 240 10.45 9.93 7.01
CA LEU A 240 11.58 9.95 6.08
C LEU A 240 12.68 10.92 6.55
N VAL A 241 12.29 12.15 6.87
CA VAL A 241 13.24 13.19 7.35
C VAL A 241 13.95 12.74 8.61
N GLN A 242 13.21 12.20 9.59
CA GLN A 242 13.80 11.67 10.83
C GLN A 242 14.77 10.52 10.54
N PHE A 243 14.43 9.62 9.62
CA PHE A 243 15.30 8.50 9.26
C PHE A 243 16.67 8.98 8.75
N PHE A 244 16.69 9.86 7.75
CA PHE A 244 17.91 10.36 7.15
C PHE A 244 18.68 11.30 8.09
N HIS A 245 17.98 12.23 8.76
CA HIS A 245 18.59 13.20 9.65
C HIS A 245 19.32 12.53 10.83
N ARG A 246 18.72 11.54 11.49
CA ARG A 246 19.33 10.79 12.59
C ARG A 246 20.61 10.04 12.18
N ARG A 247 20.77 9.76 10.88
CA ARG A 247 21.94 9.06 10.30
C ARG A 247 22.96 10.01 9.67
N GLY A 248 22.72 11.31 9.73
CA GLY A 248 23.58 12.32 9.09
C GLY A 248 23.59 12.21 7.57
N ILE A 249 22.59 11.58 6.96
CA ILE A 249 22.45 11.49 5.51
C ILE A 249 21.74 12.74 5.03
N LEU A 250 22.44 13.58 4.27
CA LEU A 250 21.89 14.83 3.75
C LEU A 250 21.43 14.67 2.30
N PRO A 251 20.41 15.44 1.86
CA PRO A 251 20.02 15.47 0.46
C PRO A 251 21.16 16.01 -0.40
N ARG A 252 21.23 15.62 -1.66
CA ARG A 252 22.27 16.09 -2.59
C ARG A 252 22.04 17.55 -2.95
N PRO A 253 23.08 18.42 -2.89
CA PRO A 253 22.92 19.85 -3.16
C PRO A 253 22.51 20.19 -4.59
N ASP A 254 22.88 19.33 -5.55
CA ASP A 254 22.75 19.62 -6.99
C ASP A 254 21.34 19.39 -7.56
N ALA A 255 20.46 18.84 -6.76
CA ALA A 255 19.11 18.51 -7.24
C ALA A 255 18.13 19.69 -7.25
N ARG A 256 18.52 20.87 -6.82
CA ARG A 256 17.70 22.10 -6.92
C ARG A 256 17.40 22.53 -8.35
N ALA A 257 18.03 21.93 -9.36
CA ALA A 257 17.80 22.19 -10.77
C ALA A 257 16.74 21.27 -11.42
N PHE A 258 16.27 20.24 -10.73
CA PHE A 258 15.15 19.43 -11.24
C PHE A 258 13.84 20.14 -10.92
N SER A 259 13.40 20.81 -11.92
CA SER A 259 12.19 21.56 -12.12
C SER A 259 10.99 20.96 -11.36
N THR A 260 10.42 21.75 -10.46
CA THR A 260 9.04 21.70 -10.00
C THR A 260 8.01 21.50 -11.14
N SER A 261 8.40 21.76 -12.39
CA SER A 261 7.56 21.61 -13.58
C SER A 261 7.26 20.13 -13.93
N LYS A 262 8.12 19.15 -13.60
CA LYS A 262 7.85 17.74 -13.94
C LYS A 262 6.82 17.11 -13.00
N ILE A 263 6.88 17.46 -11.72
CA ILE A 263 5.90 16.98 -10.72
C ILE A 263 4.51 17.58 -11.01
N VAL A 264 4.45 18.82 -11.51
CA VAL A 264 3.18 19.51 -11.79
C VAL A 264 2.54 19.04 -13.11
N THR A 265 3.33 18.68 -14.15
CA THR A 265 2.79 18.27 -15.45
C THR A 265 2.35 16.79 -15.51
N GLU A 266 2.99 15.89 -14.76
CA GLU A 266 2.55 14.49 -14.66
C GLU A 266 1.41 14.28 -13.64
N SER A 267 1.19 15.23 -12.72
CA SER A 267 0.08 15.17 -11.76
C SER A 267 -1.30 15.29 -12.41
N TYR A 268 -1.40 15.87 -13.60
CA TYR A 268 -2.68 16.13 -14.24
C TYR A 268 -3.44 14.85 -14.64
N ASN A 269 -2.73 13.81 -15.10
CA ASN A 269 -3.37 12.55 -15.51
C ASN A 269 -3.68 11.64 -14.33
N ALA A 270 -2.78 11.55 -13.34
CA ALA A 270 -3.00 10.74 -12.15
C ALA A 270 -4.16 11.26 -11.30
N ASP A 271 -4.41 12.57 -11.32
CA ASP A 271 -5.52 13.17 -10.60
C ASP A 271 -6.88 12.81 -11.24
N ALA A 272 -6.95 12.78 -12.57
CA ALA A 272 -8.14 12.32 -13.29
C ALA A 272 -8.42 10.82 -13.07
N ASP A 273 -7.38 9.99 -12.98
CA ASP A 273 -7.51 8.56 -12.73
C ASP A 273 -8.02 8.26 -11.31
N ILE A 274 -7.60 9.04 -10.30
CA ILE A 274 -8.14 8.93 -8.94
C ILE A 274 -9.61 9.34 -8.92
N ASP A 275 -9.97 10.45 -9.54
CA ASP A 275 -11.34 10.94 -9.60
C ASP A 275 -12.25 9.92 -10.31
N LEU A 276 -11.78 9.31 -11.40
CA LEU A 276 -12.51 8.26 -12.11
C LEU A 276 -12.67 6.98 -11.26
N ALA A 277 -11.61 6.56 -10.58
CA ALA A 277 -11.62 5.34 -9.77
C ALA A 277 -12.53 5.46 -8.53
N LEU A 278 -12.60 6.65 -7.94
CA LEU A 278 -13.41 6.91 -6.76
C LEU A 278 -14.82 7.38 -7.09
N ASN A 279 -15.19 7.47 -8.37
CA ASN A 279 -16.49 7.99 -8.83
C ASN A 279 -16.81 9.38 -8.24
N PHE A 280 -15.82 10.27 -8.18
CA PHE A 280 -16.09 11.67 -7.90
C PHE A 280 -16.87 12.26 -9.09
N GLN A 281 -18.20 12.19 -9.02
CA GLN A 281 -19.07 12.98 -9.87
C GLN A 281 -19.30 14.34 -9.19
N ASP A 282 -19.59 15.37 -9.99
CA ASP A 282 -19.75 16.76 -9.55
C ASP A 282 -20.82 16.98 -8.44
N ASP A 283 -21.52 15.96 -8.04
CA ASP A 283 -22.64 15.99 -7.08
C ASP A 283 -22.26 15.51 -5.66
N GLY A 284 -20.99 15.19 -5.39
CA GLY A 284 -20.46 15.02 -4.02
C GLY A 284 -20.92 13.80 -3.22
N GLU A 285 -21.70 12.88 -3.77
CA GLU A 285 -22.22 11.73 -3.05
C GLU A 285 -21.80 10.40 -3.70
N ILE A 286 -20.94 9.64 -3.00
CA ILE A 286 -20.68 8.23 -3.33
C ILE A 286 -21.84 7.42 -2.77
N VAL A 287 -22.69 6.90 -3.63
CA VAL A 287 -23.65 5.87 -3.23
C VAL A 287 -22.84 4.58 -3.02
N LEU A 288 -22.40 4.36 -1.78
CA LEU A 288 -21.97 3.05 -1.31
C LEU A 288 -23.25 2.20 -1.34
N GLY A 289 -23.33 1.26 -2.27
CA GLY A 289 -24.40 0.28 -2.27
C GLY A 289 -24.42 -0.41 -0.91
N ASP A 290 -25.50 -0.24 -0.15
CA ASP A 290 -25.75 -0.90 1.11
C ASP A 290 -25.66 -2.42 0.90
N ALA A 291 -24.65 -3.02 1.48
CA ALA A 291 -24.48 -4.47 1.54
C ALA A 291 -25.35 -5.08 2.66
N ASN A 292 -26.51 -4.49 2.97
CA ASN A 292 -27.35 -4.96 4.06
C ASN A 292 -28.86 -4.78 3.84
N GLU A 293 -29.36 -5.22 2.67
CA GLU A 293 -30.80 -5.59 2.56
C GLU A 293 -30.97 -6.63 1.46
N GLY A 294 -31.38 -7.84 1.81
CA GLY A 294 -31.75 -8.84 0.83
C GLY A 294 -31.73 -10.28 1.29
N TYR A 295 -32.36 -10.57 2.42
CA TYR A 295 -32.86 -11.91 2.68
C TYR A 295 -34.14 -12.08 1.88
N ILE A 296 -34.10 -12.70 0.70
CA ILE A 296 -35.28 -13.20 -0.01
C ILE A 296 -34.97 -14.59 -0.57
N ASP A 297 -35.65 -15.53 0.07
CA ASP A 297 -36.32 -16.74 -0.35
C ASP A 297 -35.77 -17.55 -1.55
N ASN A 298 -35.48 -18.81 -1.21
CA ASN A 298 -35.25 -19.93 -2.13
C ASN A 298 -36.50 -20.28 -2.92
N SER A 299 -36.35 -20.33 -4.23
CA SER A 299 -36.96 -21.35 -5.09
C SER A 299 -36.56 -21.10 -6.55
N TYR A 300 -35.61 -21.84 -7.09
CA TYR A 300 -35.73 -22.34 -8.48
C TYR A 300 -34.78 -23.53 -8.68
N GLU A 301 -35.36 -24.53 -9.30
CA GLU A 301 -34.87 -25.88 -9.52
C GLU A 301 -33.69 -26.02 -10.46
N ALA A 302 -33.06 -27.17 -10.33
CA ALA A 302 -31.95 -27.70 -11.09
C ALA A 302 -32.08 -27.63 -12.63
N GLY A 303 -31.00 -27.23 -13.30
CA GLY A 303 -30.75 -27.46 -14.72
C GLY A 303 -29.35 -28.01 -14.91
N VAL A 304 -29.25 -29.29 -15.26
CA VAL A 304 -28.06 -30.06 -15.53
C VAL A 304 -27.42 -29.59 -16.83
N GLY A 305 -26.14 -29.25 -16.81
CA GLY A 305 -25.35 -28.99 -18.03
C GLY A 305 -23.87 -29.11 -17.75
N GLY A 306 -23.32 -30.34 -17.87
CA GLY A 306 -21.90 -30.58 -17.68
C GLY A 306 -21.04 -29.95 -18.77
N LEU A 307 -19.99 -29.28 -18.37
CA LEU A 307 -18.85 -28.97 -19.24
C LEU A 307 -17.60 -29.60 -18.60
N GLN A 308 -17.08 -30.60 -19.33
CA GLN A 308 -15.78 -31.20 -19.06
C GLN A 308 -14.68 -30.18 -19.32
N VAL A 309 -13.87 -29.89 -18.32
CA VAL A 309 -12.63 -29.15 -18.46
C VAL A 309 -11.50 -30.17 -18.70
N LEU A 310 -10.87 -30.07 -19.86
CA LEU A 310 -9.65 -30.82 -20.21
C LEU A 310 -8.45 -30.16 -19.47
N PRO A 311 -7.49 -30.96 -18.97
CA PRO A 311 -6.27 -30.43 -18.37
C PRO A 311 -5.29 -29.92 -19.45
N PRO A 312 -4.41 -28.95 -19.11
CA PRO A 312 -3.41 -28.44 -20.04
C PRO A 312 -2.33 -29.49 -20.32
N PRO A 313 -1.71 -29.49 -21.50
CA PRO A 313 -0.69 -30.46 -21.88
C PRO A 313 0.66 -30.14 -21.25
N GLY A 314 1.25 -31.15 -20.62
CA GLY A 314 2.68 -31.24 -20.38
C GLY A 314 3.17 -30.91 -19.00
N ALA A 315 3.22 -31.92 -18.12
CA ALA A 315 4.30 -32.11 -17.17
C ALA A 315 4.45 -33.64 -16.90
N PRO A 316 5.71 -34.15 -16.75
CA PRO A 316 5.96 -35.56 -16.49
C PRO A 316 5.56 -35.96 -15.07
#